data_eb4d3e0231dddbb122e3a1a3593d6aa8
#
_entry.id   eb4d3e0231dddbb122e3a1a3593d6aa8
#
_cell.length_a   1.000
_cell.length_b   1.000
_cell.length_c   1.000
_cell.angle_alpha   90.00
_cell.angle_beta   90.00
_cell.angle_gamma   90.00
#
_symmetry.space_group_name_H-M   'P 1'
#
loop_
_entity.id
_entity.type
_entity.pdbx_description
1 polymer ?
#
loop_
_entity_poly.entity_id
_entity_poly.type
_entity_poly.pdbx_seq_one_letter_code
_entity_poly.pdbx_strand_id
1 'polypeptide(L)'
;MSNYHIKQFEEYFQVYRKSVRNPEQFWEEIAEEHFIWKKKWSNVLSYDFSKAEFKWFEDAKLNITENCLDRHLHTKGDKTALLFEPNNPEEEAEHITYRQLHERVCKFANVLKDKGIKKGDVVCIYLPMIPELAISVLACARIGAIHSVIFAGFSSTAVSSRINDCNAKMVITSDGSYRGSKTIDLKGIVDEALKDTPGIESVLVAKRIHSEINMEEGRDFWLEPLLEEAYADCAAEVMDAEDPLFILYTSGSTGKPKGMVHTIGGYMVYTAYTFKNVFQYRDNDVYWCTADIGWITGHSYIVYGPLTNGATSVMFEGVPSYPDYGRFWDIVEKHKITQFYTAPTAIRALAKQGAEFVEKYDLSSLKVLGSVGEPINEEAWHWYDENVGKKKSPIVDTWWQTETGGIMITPIPFSTPTKPTYATLPFIGIQPALMDENGEEIKGNQVEGRLCIKFPWPAMARTIWGNHQRYKDTYFSAYDNKYFTGDGALREEVGYYRITGRVDDVIIVSGHNLGTAPIEDAINEHPAVSESAIVGFPHDIKGNALYGYVTLKDVGESRNHDNLRMEINQLITDRIGPIAKLDKVQFTEGLPKTRSGKIMRRILRKIAANEIDQLGDTSTLLNPEVVQHIIDNVK
;
A
#
# COMPACT_ATOMS: atom_id res chain seq x y z
N MET A 1 17.46 9.21 -26.55
CA MET A 1 17.51 9.14 -25.07
C MET A 1 16.58 8.02 -24.65
N SER A 2 16.99 7.15 -23.73
CA SER A 2 16.11 6.11 -23.20
C SER A 2 14.97 6.76 -22.40
N ASN A 3 13.72 6.48 -22.73
CA ASN A 3 12.55 6.97 -22.01
C ASN A 3 12.38 6.29 -20.64
N TYR A 4 13.28 5.36 -20.28
CA TYR A 4 13.13 4.54 -19.07
C TYR A 4 13.55 5.22 -17.76
N HIS A 5 14.40 6.24 -17.81
CA HIS A 5 14.89 6.95 -16.62
C HIS A 5 14.88 8.45 -16.83
N ILE A 6 13.97 9.15 -16.15
CA ILE A 6 13.77 10.60 -16.25
C ILE A 6 14.65 11.29 -15.21
N LYS A 7 15.44 12.26 -15.64
CA LYS A 7 16.45 12.94 -14.81
C LYS A 7 16.30 14.46 -14.75
N GLN A 8 15.50 15.05 -15.63
CA GLN A 8 15.35 16.49 -15.76
C GLN A 8 13.90 16.89 -16.01
N PHE A 9 13.55 18.13 -15.67
CA PHE A 9 12.19 18.65 -15.77
C PHE A 9 11.68 18.67 -17.21
N GLU A 10 12.53 19.09 -18.16
CA GLU A 10 12.22 19.04 -19.58
C GLU A 10 11.93 17.63 -20.09
N GLU A 11 12.71 16.64 -19.62
CA GLU A 11 12.48 15.23 -19.99
C GLU A 11 11.11 14.75 -19.48
N TYR A 12 10.72 15.14 -18.27
CA TYR A 12 9.39 14.79 -17.77
C TYR A 12 8.30 15.24 -18.75
N PHE A 13 8.29 16.51 -19.18
CA PHE A 13 7.26 17.01 -20.08
C PHE A 13 7.28 16.34 -21.45
N GLN A 14 8.47 16.06 -22.00
CA GLN A 14 8.61 15.39 -23.29
C GLN A 14 8.08 13.97 -23.23
N VAL A 15 8.50 13.20 -22.21
CA VAL A 15 8.10 11.81 -22.00
C VAL A 15 6.61 11.73 -21.63
N TYR A 16 6.11 12.61 -20.77
CA TYR A 16 4.70 12.69 -20.42
C TYR A 16 3.82 12.96 -21.65
N ARG A 17 4.18 13.97 -22.46
CA ARG A 17 3.44 14.26 -23.69
C ARG A 17 3.43 13.08 -24.67
N LYS A 18 4.57 12.40 -24.84
CA LYS A 18 4.66 11.19 -25.67
C LYS A 18 3.74 10.10 -25.17
N SER A 19 3.80 9.81 -23.85
CA SER A 19 3.02 8.76 -23.21
C SER A 19 1.50 9.00 -23.24
N VAL A 20 1.07 10.27 -23.28
CA VAL A 20 -0.36 10.64 -23.35
C VAL A 20 -0.86 10.71 -24.81
N ARG A 21 -0.02 11.15 -25.75
CA ARG A 21 -0.40 11.25 -27.17
C ARG A 21 -0.41 9.91 -27.89
N ASN A 22 0.56 9.06 -27.58
CA ASN A 22 0.75 7.75 -28.20
C ASN A 22 0.99 6.70 -27.11
N PRO A 23 0.01 6.41 -26.22
CA PRO A 23 0.22 5.58 -25.05
C PRO A 23 0.59 4.14 -25.38
N GLU A 24 -0.02 3.54 -26.39
CA GLU A 24 0.28 2.17 -26.83
C GLU A 24 1.74 2.07 -27.29
N GLN A 25 2.16 2.92 -28.22
CA GLN A 25 3.55 2.94 -28.70
C GLN A 25 4.54 3.22 -27.56
N PHE A 26 4.19 4.10 -26.62
CA PHE A 26 5.06 4.42 -25.49
C PHE A 26 5.30 3.19 -24.61
N TRP A 27 4.22 2.51 -24.20
CA TRP A 27 4.35 1.32 -23.35
C TRP A 27 4.93 0.12 -24.10
N GLU A 28 4.70 0.01 -25.41
CA GLU A 28 5.35 -0.98 -26.28
C GLU A 28 6.87 -0.82 -26.28
N GLU A 29 7.37 0.39 -26.53
CA GLU A 29 8.82 0.68 -26.49
C GLU A 29 9.43 0.33 -25.11
N ILE A 30 8.78 0.73 -24.01
CA ILE A 30 9.25 0.40 -22.65
C ILE A 30 9.27 -1.11 -22.42
N ALA A 31 8.20 -1.81 -22.81
CA ALA A 31 8.09 -3.25 -22.62
C ALA A 31 9.11 -4.03 -23.46
N GLU A 32 9.34 -3.59 -24.68
CA GLU A 32 10.25 -4.26 -25.62
C GLU A 32 11.73 -4.06 -25.26
N GLU A 33 12.11 -2.86 -24.86
CA GLU A 33 13.50 -2.49 -24.60
C GLU A 33 14.02 -3.00 -23.23
N HIS A 34 13.13 -3.12 -22.24
CA HIS A 34 13.57 -3.27 -20.85
C HIS A 34 13.15 -4.58 -20.16
N PHE A 35 12.35 -5.43 -20.82
CA PHE A 35 11.86 -6.67 -20.22
C PHE A 35 12.07 -7.89 -21.11
N ILE A 36 12.13 -9.06 -20.48
CA ILE A 36 12.26 -10.34 -21.19
C ILE A 36 10.87 -10.94 -21.42
N TRP A 37 10.61 -11.29 -22.68
CA TRP A 37 9.39 -11.94 -23.13
C TRP A 37 9.73 -13.25 -23.86
N LYS A 38 9.02 -14.33 -23.54
CA LYS A 38 9.13 -15.58 -24.31
C LYS A 38 8.48 -15.48 -25.68
N LYS A 39 7.39 -14.72 -25.76
CA LYS A 39 6.70 -14.33 -26.99
C LYS A 39 6.17 -12.92 -26.83
N LYS A 40 6.36 -12.08 -27.84
CA LYS A 40 5.79 -10.73 -27.88
C LYS A 40 4.29 -10.79 -28.15
N TRP A 41 3.61 -9.71 -27.89
CA TRP A 41 2.18 -9.48 -28.06
C TRP A 41 1.77 -9.42 -29.54
N SER A 42 0.51 -9.70 -29.82
CA SER A 42 -0.15 -9.43 -31.09
C SER A 42 -0.80 -8.05 -31.10
N ASN A 43 -1.21 -7.55 -29.93
CA ASN A 43 -1.79 -6.24 -29.73
C ASN A 43 -1.34 -5.68 -28.36
N VAL A 44 -0.98 -4.39 -28.32
CA VAL A 44 -0.46 -3.74 -27.12
C VAL A 44 -1.56 -3.50 -26.10
N LEU A 45 -2.72 -3.01 -26.57
CA LEU A 45 -3.85 -2.64 -25.71
C LEU A 45 -5.19 -2.91 -26.40
N SER A 46 -6.07 -3.60 -25.69
CA SER A 46 -7.51 -3.66 -25.97
C SER A 46 -8.29 -3.21 -24.75
N TYR A 47 -9.26 -2.33 -24.93
CA TYR A 47 -10.08 -1.90 -23.80
C TYR A 47 -11.50 -1.49 -24.17
N ASP A 48 -12.42 -1.70 -23.23
CA ASP A 48 -13.81 -1.23 -23.29
C ASP A 48 -14.24 -0.79 -21.88
N PHE A 49 -14.28 0.52 -21.65
CA PHE A 49 -14.72 1.09 -20.36
C PHE A 49 -16.16 0.70 -20.02
N SER A 50 -17.04 0.56 -21.04
CA SER A 50 -18.44 0.24 -20.82
C SER A 50 -18.65 -1.18 -20.26
N LYS A 51 -17.67 -2.07 -20.49
CA LYS A 51 -17.61 -3.42 -19.95
C LYS A 51 -16.63 -3.55 -18.79
N ALA A 52 -15.83 -2.54 -18.52
CA ALA A 52 -14.69 -2.57 -17.61
C ALA A 52 -13.65 -3.65 -17.97
N GLU A 53 -13.43 -3.86 -19.28
CA GLU A 53 -12.51 -4.86 -19.82
C GLU A 53 -11.24 -4.16 -20.33
N PHE A 54 -10.08 -4.64 -19.89
CA PHE A 54 -8.76 -4.07 -20.20
C PHE A 54 -7.76 -5.20 -20.36
N LYS A 55 -6.98 -5.17 -21.48
CA LYS A 55 -5.90 -6.13 -21.72
C LYS A 55 -4.67 -5.40 -22.25
N TRP A 56 -3.54 -5.68 -21.63
CA TRP A 56 -2.24 -5.16 -22.06
C TRP A 56 -1.32 -6.27 -22.50
N PHE A 57 -0.65 -6.08 -23.65
CA PHE A 57 0.27 -7.05 -24.24
C PHE A 57 -0.40 -8.39 -24.56
N GLU A 58 -1.49 -8.33 -25.28
CA GLU A 58 -2.33 -9.49 -25.65
C GLU A 58 -1.52 -10.58 -26.35
N ASP A 59 -1.72 -11.85 -25.99
CA ASP A 59 -1.01 -13.03 -26.49
C ASP A 59 0.50 -13.11 -26.15
N ALA A 60 1.04 -12.14 -25.43
CA ALA A 60 2.42 -12.22 -24.97
C ALA A 60 2.62 -13.34 -23.95
N LYS A 61 3.79 -13.96 -23.99
CA LYS A 61 4.18 -15.02 -23.05
C LYS A 61 5.40 -14.60 -22.27
N LEU A 62 5.35 -14.80 -20.96
CA LEU A 62 6.46 -14.51 -20.04
C LEU A 62 6.29 -15.30 -18.75
N ASN A 63 7.26 -15.16 -17.84
CA ASN A 63 7.07 -15.35 -16.41
C ASN A 63 7.71 -14.16 -15.69
N ILE A 64 7.00 -13.54 -14.75
CA ILE A 64 7.51 -12.37 -14.04
C ILE A 64 8.78 -12.69 -13.26
N THR A 65 8.94 -13.94 -12.76
CA THR A 65 10.13 -14.33 -11.99
C THR A 65 11.39 -14.34 -12.83
N GLU A 66 11.30 -14.59 -14.14
CA GLU A 66 12.46 -14.49 -15.04
C GLU A 66 12.97 -13.05 -15.13
N ASN A 67 12.05 -12.07 -15.03
CA ASN A 67 12.40 -10.64 -14.98
C ASN A 67 12.87 -10.18 -13.59
N CYS A 68 12.39 -10.82 -12.52
CA CYS A 68 12.80 -10.50 -11.15
C CYS A 68 14.11 -11.17 -10.73
N LEU A 69 14.41 -12.36 -11.25
CA LEU A 69 15.49 -13.22 -10.77
C LEU A 69 16.45 -13.64 -11.88
N ASP A 70 15.98 -14.48 -12.81
CA ASP A 70 16.83 -15.20 -13.78
C ASP A 70 17.71 -14.25 -14.61
N ARG A 71 17.15 -13.15 -15.12
CA ARG A 71 17.89 -12.16 -15.92
C ARG A 71 19.06 -11.50 -15.19
N HIS A 72 19.02 -11.53 -13.86
CA HIS A 72 20.05 -10.90 -13.02
C HIS A 72 21.18 -11.88 -12.63
N LEU A 73 20.98 -13.19 -12.77
CA LEU A 73 21.92 -14.20 -12.28
C LEU A 73 23.32 -14.06 -12.86
N HIS A 74 23.43 -13.69 -14.12
CA HIS A 74 24.73 -13.59 -14.79
C HIS A 74 25.52 -12.35 -14.36
N THR A 75 24.84 -11.20 -14.18
CA THR A 75 25.52 -9.91 -13.94
C THR A 75 25.42 -9.45 -12.49
N LYS A 76 24.44 -9.92 -11.74
CA LYS A 76 24.13 -9.51 -10.37
C LYS A 76 23.86 -10.70 -9.44
N GLY A 77 24.27 -11.91 -9.82
CA GLY A 77 24.00 -13.13 -9.05
C GLY A 77 24.46 -13.05 -7.60
N ASP A 78 25.57 -12.39 -7.34
CA ASP A 78 26.16 -12.26 -6.01
C ASP A 78 25.79 -10.94 -5.29
N LYS A 79 24.97 -10.08 -5.95
CA LYS A 79 24.41 -8.88 -5.33
C LYS A 79 23.27 -9.27 -4.40
N THR A 80 23.17 -8.62 -3.23
CA THR A 80 22.03 -8.75 -2.33
C THR A 80 20.74 -8.32 -3.04
N ALA A 81 19.78 -9.23 -3.14
CA ALA A 81 18.43 -8.99 -3.64
C ALA A 81 17.48 -8.59 -2.50
N LEU A 82 17.44 -9.39 -1.44
CA LEU A 82 16.70 -9.12 -0.22
C LEU A 82 17.66 -8.99 0.96
N LEU A 83 17.48 -7.93 1.71
CA LEU A 83 18.14 -7.72 2.99
C LEU A 83 17.06 -7.82 4.07
N PHE A 84 17.12 -8.89 4.85
CA PHE A 84 16.19 -9.09 5.96
C PHE A 84 16.77 -8.55 7.26
N GLU A 85 16.06 -7.64 7.86
CA GLU A 85 16.36 -7.12 9.20
C GLU A 85 15.35 -7.68 10.20
N PRO A 86 15.79 -8.49 11.16
CA PRO A 86 14.91 -9.14 12.12
C PRO A 86 14.31 -8.16 13.14
N ASN A 87 13.26 -8.59 13.83
CA ASN A 87 12.63 -7.82 14.91
C ASN A 87 13.60 -7.51 16.04
N ASN A 88 14.37 -8.51 16.51
CA ASN A 88 15.38 -8.31 17.53
C ASN A 88 16.64 -7.67 16.91
N PRO A 89 17.06 -6.46 17.35
CA PRO A 89 18.25 -5.80 16.80
C PRO A 89 19.57 -6.51 17.07
N GLU A 90 19.60 -7.45 18.04
CA GLU A 90 20.78 -8.26 18.34
C GLU A 90 20.93 -9.48 17.42
N GLU A 91 19.88 -9.85 16.67
CA GLU A 91 19.98 -10.86 15.62
C GLU A 91 20.71 -10.29 14.41
N GLU A 92 21.52 -11.12 13.75
CA GLU A 92 22.19 -10.72 12.52
C GLU A 92 21.20 -10.56 11.37
N ALA A 93 21.34 -9.49 10.60
CA ALA A 93 20.59 -9.30 9.37
C ALA A 93 21.00 -10.34 8.31
N GLU A 94 20.04 -10.85 7.55
CA GLU A 94 20.30 -11.81 6.49
C GLU A 94 20.40 -11.10 5.12
N HIS A 95 21.53 -11.33 4.43
CA HIS A 95 21.75 -10.83 3.06
C HIS A 95 21.55 -11.98 2.06
N ILE A 96 20.42 -11.96 1.37
CA ILE A 96 20.07 -12.99 0.38
C ILE A 96 20.43 -12.46 -1.00
N THR A 97 21.41 -13.07 -1.64
CA THR A 97 21.82 -12.69 -3.01
C THR A 97 20.78 -13.11 -4.05
N TYR A 98 20.83 -12.53 -5.28
CA TYR A 98 19.96 -12.93 -6.38
C TYR A 98 20.07 -14.44 -6.68
N ARG A 99 21.26 -15.00 -6.60
CA ARG A 99 21.49 -16.44 -6.77
C ARG A 99 20.84 -17.27 -5.68
N GLN A 100 21.03 -16.89 -4.42
CA GLN A 100 20.41 -17.56 -3.28
C GLN A 100 18.88 -17.43 -3.30
N LEU A 101 18.37 -16.23 -3.66
CA LEU A 101 16.93 -16.02 -3.77
C LEU A 101 16.32 -16.87 -4.88
N HIS A 102 16.96 -16.93 -6.05
CA HIS A 102 16.54 -17.79 -7.14
C HIS A 102 16.49 -19.26 -6.72
N GLU A 103 17.56 -19.75 -6.06
CA GLU A 103 17.63 -21.13 -5.56
C GLU A 103 16.50 -21.42 -4.57
N ARG A 104 16.30 -20.56 -3.57
CA ARG A 104 15.23 -20.72 -2.56
C ARG A 104 13.84 -20.69 -3.20
N VAL A 105 13.61 -19.80 -4.17
CA VAL A 105 12.35 -19.73 -4.92
C VAL A 105 12.12 -21.00 -5.74
N CYS A 106 13.14 -21.55 -6.40
CA CYS A 106 13.03 -22.81 -7.15
C CYS A 106 12.71 -23.99 -6.22
N LYS A 107 13.37 -24.09 -5.07
CA LYS A 107 13.08 -25.13 -4.07
C LYS A 107 11.65 -25.03 -3.57
N PHE A 108 11.22 -23.83 -3.20
CA PHE A 108 9.85 -23.60 -2.72
C PHE A 108 8.81 -23.91 -3.82
N ALA A 109 9.08 -23.49 -5.06
CA ALA A 109 8.23 -23.79 -6.22
C ALA A 109 8.07 -25.31 -6.44
N ASN A 110 9.14 -26.09 -6.27
CA ASN A 110 9.06 -27.54 -6.34
C ASN A 110 8.26 -28.13 -5.17
N VAL A 111 8.42 -27.63 -3.95
CA VAL A 111 7.59 -28.04 -2.81
C VAL A 111 6.10 -27.81 -3.10
N LEU A 112 5.72 -26.62 -3.67
CA LEU A 112 4.34 -26.36 -4.05
C LEU A 112 3.82 -27.37 -5.07
N LYS A 113 4.63 -27.70 -6.10
CA LYS A 113 4.28 -28.72 -7.13
C LYS A 113 4.13 -30.11 -6.52
N ASP A 114 5.01 -30.52 -5.62
CA ASP A 114 4.96 -31.82 -4.95
C ASP A 114 3.73 -31.93 -4.03
N LYS A 115 3.23 -30.82 -3.50
CA LYS A 115 1.97 -30.73 -2.77
C LYS A 115 0.73 -30.55 -3.68
N GLY A 116 0.90 -30.70 -4.99
CA GLY A 116 -0.21 -30.73 -5.95
C GLY A 116 -0.67 -29.38 -6.49
N ILE A 117 0.00 -28.28 -6.13
CA ILE A 117 -0.32 -26.93 -6.66
C ILE A 117 0.08 -26.82 -8.12
N LYS A 118 -0.83 -26.30 -8.94
CA LYS A 118 -0.69 -26.14 -10.39
C LYS A 118 -0.98 -24.72 -10.83
N LYS A 119 -0.63 -24.41 -12.09
CA LYS A 119 -1.02 -23.15 -12.74
C LYS A 119 -2.51 -22.87 -12.56
N GLY A 120 -2.82 -21.65 -12.08
CA GLY A 120 -4.20 -21.19 -11.83
C GLY A 120 -4.77 -21.55 -10.45
N ASP A 121 -4.12 -22.44 -9.69
CA ASP A 121 -4.53 -22.70 -8.30
C ASP A 121 -4.21 -21.50 -7.41
N VAL A 122 -5.06 -21.27 -6.39
CA VAL A 122 -4.86 -20.17 -5.44
C VAL A 122 -4.18 -20.68 -4.17
N VAL A 123 -3.15 -19.97 -3.73
CA VAL A 123 -2.42 -20.20 -2.48
C VAL A 123 -2.58 -18.98 -1.59
N CYS A 124 -3.14 -19.16 -0.40
CA CYS A 124 -3.17 -18.12 0.63
C CYS A 124 -1.87 -18.12 1.44
N ILE A 125 -1.32 -16.93 1.65
CA ILE A 125 -0.06 -16.73 2.39
C ILE A 125 -0.36 -15.86 3.61
N TYR A 126 -0.19 -16.40 4.81
CA TYR A 126 -0.38 -15.74 6.09
C TYR A 126 0.90 -15.82 6.91
N LEU A 127 1.91 -15.04 6.48
CA LEU A 127 3.26 -15.01 7.02
C LEU A 127 3.61 -13.61 7.53
N PRO A 128 4.44 -13.49 8.57
CA PRO A 128 5.03 -12.21 8.95
C PRO A 128 6.06 -11.76 7.91
N MET A 129 6.64 -10.57 8.10
CA MET A 129 7.63 -9.98 7.19
C MET A 129 9.01 -10.68 7.28
N ILE A 130 9.04 -11.99 7.02
CA ILE A 130 10.24 -12.84 6.92
C ILE A 130 10.56 -13.18 5.47
N PRO A 131 11.77 -13.61 5.13
CA PRO A 131 12.16 -13.93 3.75
C PRO A 131 11.21 -14.92 3.05
N GLU A 132 10.69 -15.89 3.80
CA GLU A 132 9.75 -16.91 3.31
C GLU A 132 8.48 -16.29 2.70
N LEU A 133 8.07 -15.11 3.14
CA LEU A 133 6.93 -14.39 2.56
C LEU A 133 7.22 -13.95 1.12
N ALA A 134 8.33 -13.29 0.86
CA ALA A 134 8.72 -12.88 -0.50
C ALA A 134 9.04 -14.09 -1.38
N ILE A 135 9.70 -15.12 -0.82
CA ILE A 135 10.05 -16.35 -1.52
C ILE A 135 8.76 -17.09 -1.92
N SER A 136 7.77 -17.23 -1.05
CA SER A 136 6.51 -17.92 -1.37
C SER A 136 5.70 -17.19 -2.44
N VAL A 137 5.66 -15.85 -2.41
CA VAL A 137 5.05 -15.02 -3.46
C VAL A 137 5.70 -15.30 -4.82
N LEU A 138 7.03 -15.28 -4.88
CA LEU A 138 7.79 -15.55 -6.12
C LEU A 138 7.68 -17.03 -6.55
N ALA A 139 7.62 -17.97 -5.62
CA ALA A 139 7.46 -19.39 -5.92
C ALA A 139 6.09 -19.68 -6.56
N CYS A 140 5.01 -19.08 -6.03
CA CYS A 140 3.69 -19.15 -6.67
C CYS A 140 3.74 -18.59 -8.09
N ALA A 141 4.30 -17.40 -8.27
CA ALA A 141 4.43 -16.76 -9.59
C ALA A 141 5.26 -17.62 -10.56
N ARG A 142 6.32 -18.31 -10.07
CA ARG A 142 7.17 -19.15 -10.90
C ARG A 142 6.45 -20.34 -11.53
N ILE A 143 5.53 -20.96 -10.80
CA ILE A 143 4.73 -22.11 -11.28
C ILE A 143 3.37 -21.70 -11.85
N GLY A 144 3.07 -20.40 -11.93
CA GLY A 144 1.79 -19.87 -12.41
C GLY A 144 0.62 -20.05 -11.45
N ALA A 145 0.88 -20.32 -10.17
CA ALA A 145 -0.14 -20.27 -9.12
C ALA A 145 -0.44 -18.82 -8.75
N ILE A 146 -1.68 -18.56 -8.35
CA ILE A 146 -2.17 -17.25 -7.94
C ILE A 146 -1.94 -17.10 -6.43
N HIS A 147 -1.12 -16.14 -6.01
CA HIS A 147 -0.98 -15.91 -4.57
C HIS A 147 -2.00 -14.91 -4.05
N SER A 148 -2.45 -15.13 -2.81
CA SER A 148 -3.28 -14.21 -2.06
C SER A 148 -2.66 -14.01 -0.68
N VAL A 149 -1.93 -12.90 -0.50
CA VAL A 149 -1.29 -12.59 0.78
C VAL A 149 -2.31 -11.99 1.72
N ILE A 150 -2.38 -12.54 2.91
CA ILE A 150 -3.23 -12.08 4.01
C ILE A 150 -2.30 -11.49 5.09
N PHE A 151 -2.55 -10.26 5.47
CA PHE A 151 -1.74 -9.58 6.49
C PHE A 151 -1.73 -10.38 7.81
N ALA A 152 -0.53 -10.73 8.32
CA ALA A 152 -0.32 -11.58 9.49
C ALA A 152 -0.81 -11.00 10.84
N GLY A 153 -1.56 -9.95 10.79
CA GLY A 153 -2.25 -9.36 11.94
C GLY A 153 -3.78 -9.53 11.89
N PHE A 154 -4.34 -10.18 10.88
CA PHE A 154 -5.79 -10.37 10.79
C PHE A 154 -6.27 -11.52 11.68
N SER A 155 -7.55 -11.46 12.06
CA SER A 155 -8.22 -12.51 12.86
C SER A 155 -8.51 -13.76 12.03
N SER A 156 -8.81 -14.88 12.70
CA SER A 156 -9.21 -16.13 12.07
C SER A 156 -10.41 -15.96 11.12
N THR A 157 -11.41 -15.18 11.53
CA THR A 157 -12.58 -14.87 10.68
C THR A 157 -12.18 -14.11 9.40
N ALA A 158 -11.25 -13.17 9.50
CA ALA A 158 -10.75 -12.45 8.33
C ALA A 158 -9.91 -13.36 7.41
N VAL A 159 -9.19 -14.33 7.97
CA VAL A 159 -8.43 -15.34 7.23
C VAL A 159 -9.37 -16.31 6.52
N SER A 160 -10.32 -16.93 7.24
CA SER A 160 -11.28 -17.89 6.66
C SER A 160 -12.14 -17.27 5.56
N SER A 161 -12.59 -16.04 5.75
CA SER A 161 -13.37 -15.31 4.73
C SER A 161 -12.63 -15.18 3.41
N ARG A 162 -11.33 -14.89 3.44
CA ARG A 162 -10.50 -14.74 2.23
C ARG A 162 -10.19 -16.07 1.57
N ILE A 163 -9.86 -17.09 2.37
CA ILE A 163 -9.61 -18.45 1.89
C ILE A 163 -10.84 -18.96 1.12
N ASN A 164 -12.03 -18.79 1.69
CA ASN A 164 -13.28 -19.24 1.07
C ASN A 164 -13.63 -18.43 -0.19
N ASP A 165 -13.45 -17.10 -0.14
CA ASP A 165 -13.80 -16.24 -1.28
C ASP A 165 -12.92 -16.52 -2.52
N CYS A 166 -11.63 -16.81 -2.32
CA CYS A 166 -10.73 -17.15 -3.44
C CYS A 166 -10.60 -18.65 -3.72
N ASN A 167 -11.29 -19.52 -2.99
CA ASN A 167 -11.20 -20.97 -3.12
C ASN A 167 -9.75 -21.48 -3.08
N ALA A 168 -8.98 -21.01 -2.10
CA ALA A 168 -7.60 -21.43 -1.96
C ALA A 168 -7.49 -22.93 -1.64
N LYS A 169 -6.46 -23.58 -2.18
CA LYS A 169 -6.15 -24.99 -1.94
C LYS A 169 -5.13 -25.21 -0.83
N MET A 170 -4.30 -24.22 -0.59
CA MET A 170 -3.18 -24.28 0.35
C MET A 170 -3.09 -23.01 1.17
N VAL A 171 -2.65 -23.14 2.41
CA VAL A 171 -2.21 -22.03 3.27
C VAL A 171 -0.72 -22.19 3.58
N ILE A 172 0.03 -21.09 3.47
CA ILE A 172 1.40 -20.98 3.96
C ILE A 172 1.39 -20.06 5.17
N THR A 173 1.91 -20.51 6.30
CA THR A 173 1.95 -19.77 7.56
C THR A 173 3.25 -20.03 8.32
N SER A 174 3.38 -19.53 9.54
CA SER A 174 4.48 -19.84 10.45
C SER A 174 3.95 -20.25 11.83
N ASP A 175 4.83 -20.84 12.64
CA ASP A 175 4.52 -21.16 14.04
C ASP A 175 4.10 -19.93 14.83
N GLY A 176 4.59 -18.75 14.45
CA GLY A 176 4.19 -17.47 15.01
C GLY A 176 5.00 -16.31 14.44
N SER A 177 4.83 -15.13 14.99
CA SER A 177 5.55 -13.92 14.62
C SER A 177 5.99 -13.11 15.82
N TYR A 178 7.05 -12.32 15.63
CA TYR A 178 7.43 -11.27 16.57
C TYR A 178 6.73 -9.95 16.21
N ARG A 179 6.33 -9.20 17.25
CA ARG A 179 5.84 -7.83 17.11
C ARG A 179 6.35 -6.98 18.29
N GLY A 180 7.52 -6.39 18.11
CA GLY A 180 8.25 -5.76 19.20
C GLY A 180 8.60 -6.79 20.28
N SER A 181 8.19 -6.56 21.53
CA SER A 181 8.41 -7.48 22.64
C SER A 181 7.38 -8.62 22.74
N LYS A 182 6.38 -8.65 21.86
CA LYS A 182 5.28 -9.64 21.88
C LYS A 182 5.45 -10.67 20.79
N THR A 183 4.93 -11.88 21.03
CA THR A 183 4.73 -12.92 20.02
C THR A 183 3.24 -13.06 19.69
N ILE A 184 2.95 -13.50 18.46
CA ILE A 184 1.61 -13.78 17.98
C ILE A 184 1.59 -15.23 17.48
N ASP A 185 0.64 -16.02 17.95
CA ASP A 185 0.41 -17.40 17.50
C ASP A 185 -0.33 -17.39 16.15
N LEU A 186 0.44 -17.41 15.05
CA LEU A 186 -0.16 -17.40 13.71
C LEU A 186 -0.76 -18.75 13.34
N LYS A 187 -0.12 -19.86 13.73
CA LYS A 187 -0.64 -21.19 13.43
C LYS A 187 -1.97 -21.46 14.15
N GLY A 188 -2.11 -21.03 15.39
CA GLY A 188 -3.37 -21.13 16.13
C GLY A 188 -4.50 -20.31 15.48
N ILE A 189 -4.20 -19.12 14.95
CA ILE A 189 -5.16 -18.31 14.19
C ILE A 189 -5.58 -19.04 12.90
N VAL A 190 -4.62 -19.66 12.19
CA VAL A 190 -4.91 -20.45 10.98
C VAL A 190 -5.74 -21.67 11.32
N ASP A 191 -5.40 -22.42 12.38
CA ASP A 191 -6.18 -23.61 12.81
C ASP A 191 -7.64 -23.26 13.13
N GLU A 192 -7.87 -22.12 13.76
CA GLU A 192 -9.24 -21.63 14.01
C GLU A 192 -9.95 -21.28 12.69
N ALA A 193 -9.26 -20.62 11.76
CA ALA A 193 -9.81 -20.28 10.44
C ALA A 193 -10.14 -21.52 9.62
N LEU A 194 -9.35 -22.57 9.73
CA LEU A 194 -9.51 -23.80 8.96
C LEU A 194 -10.73 -24.64 9.38
N LYS A 195 -11.33 -24.39 10.53
CA LYS A 195 -12.61 -25.02 10.92
C LYS A 195 -13.74 -24.68 9.94
N ASP A 196 -13.66 -23.51 9.31
CA ASP A 196 -14.67 -23.00 8.38
C ASP A 196 -14.20 -23.02 6.91
N THR A 197 -13.07 -23.69 6.60
CA THR A 197 -12.48 -23.68 5.24
C THR A 197 -12.15 -25.11 4.76
N PRO A 198 -13.15 -25.94 4.46
CA PRO A 198 -12.97 -27.37 4.16
C PRO A 198 -12.22 -27.63 2.83
N GLY A 199 -11.96 -26.60 2.01
CA GLY A 199 -11.25 -26.74 0.73
C GLY A 199 -9.71 -26.74 0.84
N ILE A 200 -9.15 -26.53 2.03
CA ILE A 200 -7.70 -26.54 2.21
C ILE A 200 -7.17 -27.96 2.30
N GLU A 201 -6.31 -28.31 1.34
CA GLU A 201 -5.71 -29.64 1.21
C GLU A 201 -4.40 -29.78 1.99
N SER A 202 -3.64 -28.67 2.15
CA SER A 202 -2.37 -28.67 2.89
C SER A 202 -2.03 -27.31 3.48
N VAL A 203 -1.27 -27.34 4.57
CA VAL A 203 -0.72 -26.18 5.27
C VAL A 203 0.80 -26.33 5.37
N LEU A 204 1.55 -25.35 4.86
CA LEU A 204 3.00 -25.27 5.02
C LEU A 204 3.31 -24.31 6.16
N VAL A 205 4.14 -24.75 7.11
CA VAL A 205 4.45 -23.99 8.32
C VAL A 205 5.94 -23.71 8.41
N ALA A 206 6.32 -22.44 8.36
CA ALA A 206 7.69 -21.99 8.59
C ALA A 206 7.96 -21.83 10.10
N LYS A 207 9.20 -22.16 10.52
CA LYS A 207 9.64 -21.92 11.91
C LYS A 207 10.16 -20.50 12.05
N ARG A 208 9.59 -19.74 13.00
CA ARG A 208 10.08 -18.39 13.32
C ARG A 208 10.29 -18.16 14.81
N ILE A 209 9.33 -18.49 15.65
CA ILE A 209 9.41 -18.24 17.10
C ILE A 209 9.72 -19.51 17.89
N HIS A 210 9.81 -20.67 17.21
CA HIS A 210 10.09 -21.98 17.79
C HIS A 210 9.12 -22.38 18.91
N SER A 211 7.83 -21.99 18.77
CA SER A 211 6.79 -22.40 19.72
C SER A 211 6.29 -23.81 19.43
N GLU A 212 5.78 -24.47 20.47
CA GLU A 212 5.00 -25.69 20.30
C GLU A 212 3.65 -25.36 19.68
N ILE A 213 3.33 -25.99 18.55
CA ILE A 213 2.09 -25.78 17.80
C ILE A 213 1.40 -27.13 17.51
N ASN A 214 0.10 -27.09 17.27
CA ASN A 214 -0.60 -28.23 16.75
C ASN A 214 -0.29 -28.47 15.26
N MET A 215 0.01 -29.73 14.89
CA MET A 215 0.24 -30.14 13.49
C MET A 215 -0.70 -31.30 13.17
N GLU A 216 -1.66 -31.08 12.28
CA GLU A 216 -2.59 -32.10 11.84
C GLU A 216 -1.90 -33.04 10.83
N GLU A 217 -1.82 -34.34 11.17
CA GLU A 217 -1.16 -35.33 10.33
C GLU A 217 -1.84 -35.45 8.95
N GLY A 218 -1.05 -35.45 7.90
CA GLY A 218 -1.51 -35.53 6.50
C GLY A 218 -1.92 -34.19 5.88
N ARG A 219 -2.14 -33.14 6.70
CA ARG A 219 -2.47 -31.78 6.22
C ARG A 219 -1.33 -30.79 6.44
N ASP A 220 -0.74 -30.80 7.63
CA ASP A 220 0.26 -29.78 8.06
C ASP A 220 1.69 -30.31 7.91
N PHE A 221 2.56 -29.49 7.34
CA PHE A 221 3.93 -29.85 7.05
C PHE A 221 4.87 -28.72 7.45
N TRP A 222 5.97 -29.07 8.16
CA TRP A 222 7.07 -28.14 8.35
C TRP A 222 7.74 -27.82 7.01
N LEU A 223 8.00 -26.55 6.77
CA LEU A 223 8.54 -26.06 5.51
C LEU A 223 10.01 -26.44 5.33
N GLU A 224 10.83 -26.31 6.38
CA GLU A 224 12.29 -26.47 6.30
C GLU A 224 12.71 -27.87 5.80
N PRO A 225 12.20 -28.99 6.34
CA PRO A 225 12.57 -30.31 5.82
C PRO A 225 12.20 -30.51 4.35
N LEU A 226 11.06 -29.94 3.91
CA LEU A 226 10.65 -30.01 2.50
C LEU A 226 11.60 -29.22 1.60
N LEU A 227 12.08 -28.06 2.05
CA LEU A 227 13.04 -27.24 1.30
C LEU A 227 14.44 -27.87 1.25
N GLU A 228 14.85 -28.59 2.29
CA GLU A 228 16.13 -29.32 2.31
C GLU A 228 16.18 -30.41 1.25
N GLU A 229 15.08 -31.14 1.06
CA GLU A 229 14.96 -32.23 0.09
C GLU A 229 14.67 -31.75 -1.34
N ALA A 230 14.15 -30.53 -1.52
CA ALA A 230 13.71 -30.03 -2.81
C ALA A 230 14.88 -29.67 -3.75
N TYR A 231 14.68 -29.93 -5.05
CA TYR A 231 15.63 -29.51 -6.09
C TYR A 231 15.70 -27.98 -6.21
N ALA A 232 16.92 -27.47 -6.38
CA ALA A 232 17.20 -26.05 -6.52
C ALA A 232 16.97 -25.50 -7.96
N ASP A 233 16.51 -26.34 -8.88
CA ASP A 233 16.15 -25.95 -10.24
C ASP A 233 14.66 -26.18 -10.47
N CYS A 234 13.99 -25.16 -10.99
CA CYS A 234 12.58 -25.19 -11.35
C CYS A 234 12.35 -24.27 -12.55
N ALA A 235 12.03 -24.86 -13.70
CA ALA A 235 11.68 -24.08 -14.89
C ALA A 235 10.47 -23.18 -14.62
N ALA A 236 10.56 -21.92 -15.05
CA ALA A 236 9.46 -20.98 -14.93
C ALA A 236 8.33 -21.34 -15.90
N GLU A 237 7.10 -21.42 -15.38
CA GLU A 237 5.88 -21.70 -16.15
C GLU A 237 5.67 -20.61 -17.22
N VAL A 238 5.21 -21.03 -18.40
CA VAL A 238 4.88 -20.09 -19.47
C VAL A 238 3.48 -19.51 -19.23
N MET A 239 3.45 -18.21 -18.91
CA MET A 239 2.23 -17.50 -18.59
C MET A 239 1.81 -16.55 -19.71
N ASP A 240 0.51 -16.32 -19.86
CA ASP A 240 0.00 -15.19 -20.61
C ASP A 240 0.23 -13.89 -19.86
N ALA A 241 0.44 -12.78 -20.57
CA ALA A 241 0.55 -11.45 -19.95
C ALA A 241 -0.70 -11.08 -19.13
N GLU A 242 -1.86 -11.59 -19.50
CA GLU A 242 -3.14 -11.36 -18.83
C GLU A 242 -3.57 -12.51 -17.89
N ASP A 243 -2.71 -13.53 -17.67
CA ASP A 243 -2.95 -14.51 -16.61
C ASP A 243 -2.91 -13.80 -15.24
N PRO A 244 -3.83 -14.17 -14.30
CA PRO A 244 -3.80 -13.62 -12.94
C PRO A 244 -2.48 -13.92 -12.23
N LEU A 245 -1.91 -12.90 -11.60
CA LEU A 245 -0.72 -13.00 -10.77
C LEU A 245 -1.09 -13.16 -9.29
N PHE A 246 -1.96 -12.28 -8.81
CA PHE A 246 -2.40 -12.31 -7.42
C PHE A 246 -3.81 -11.75 -7.22
N ILE A 247 -4.38 -12.12 -6.08
CA ILE A 247 -5.62 -11.57 -5.54
C ILE A 247 -5.28 -10.84 -4.24
N LEU A 248 -5.57 -9.56 -4.16
CA LEU A 248 -5.34 -8.79 -2.95
C LEU A 248 -6.62 -8.14 -2.45
N TYR A 249 -6.96 -8.45 -1.20
CA TYR A 249 -8.21 -8.02 -0.60
C TYR A 249 -8.13 -6.61 -0.02
N THR A 250 -9.07 -5.75 -0.44
CA THR A 250 -9.28 -4.41 0.13
C THR A 250 -10.56 -4.37 0.95
N SER A 251 -10.59 -3.47 1.95
CA SER A 251 -11.82 -3.18 2.69
C SER A 251 -12.85 -2.51 1.78
N GLY A 252 -14.02 -3.12 1.61
CA GLY A 252 -15.12 -2.51 0.87
C GLY A 252 -15.94 -1.57 1.76
N SER A 253 -16.50 -0.51 1.18
CA SER A 253 -17.48 0.36 1.84
C SER A 253 -18.74 -0.41 2.29
N THR A 254 -19.05 -1.53 1.64
CA THR A 254 -20.22 -2.39 1.89
C THR A 254 -19.96 -3.52 2.91
N GLY A 255 -18.80 -3.58 3.54
CA GLY A 255 -18.45 -4.58 4.57
C GLY A 255 -17.81 -5.87 4.04
N LYS A 256 -18.12 -6.36 2.84
CA LYS A 256 -17.41 -7.53 2.25
C LYS A 256 -16.12 -7.08 1.57
N PRO A 257 -14.97 -7.72 1.86
CA PRO A 257 -13.71 -7.46 1.17
C PRO A 257 -13.87 -7.63 -0.36
N LYS A 258 -13.05 -6.89 -1.12
CA LYS A 258 -12.94 -6.99 -2.58
C LYS A 258 -11.60 -7.60 -2.92
N GLY A 259 -11.58 -8.79 -3.53
CA GLY A 259 -10.37 -9.43 -4.02
C GLY A 259 -9.97 -8.82 -5.37
N MET A 260 -9.08 -7.82 -5.34
CA MET A 260 -8.58 -7.18 -6.57
C MET A 260 -7.63 -8.11 -7.30
N VAL A 261 -7.88 -8.31 -8.60
CA VAL A 261 -7.07 -9.19 -9.45
C VAL A 261 -6.11 -8.38 -10.29
N HIS A 262 -4.82 -8.66 -10.16
CA HIS A 262 -3.77 -8.14 -11.03
C HIS A 262 -3.19 -9.23 -11.92
N THR A 263 -2.88 -8.84 -13.18
CA THR A 263 -2.29 -9.73 -14.20
C THR A 263 -0.80 -9.46 -14.36
N ILE A 264 -0.10 -10.35 -15.06
CA ILE A 264 1.38 -10.40 -15.01
C ILE A 264 2.05 -9.28 -15.81
N GLY A 265 1.75 -9.17 -17.12
CA GLY A 265 2.59 -8.39 -18.03
C GLY A 265 2.54 -6.89 -17.78
N GLY A 266 1.34 -6.31 -17.77
CA GLY A 266 1.17 -4.88 -17.56
C GLY A 266 1.61 -4.42 -16.17
N TYR A 267 1.29 -5.20 -15.14
CA TYR A 267 1.71 -4.93 -13.77
C TYR A 267 3.25 -4.90 -13.65
N MET A 268 3.94 -5.89 -14.21
CA MET A 268 5.40 -5.95 -14.23
C MET A 268 6.03 -4.70 -14.85
N VAL A 269 5.58 -4.34 -16.05
CA VAL A 269 6.13 -3.19 -16.80
C VAL A 269 5.93 -1.90 -16.01
N TYR A 270 4.72 -1.67 -15.50
CA TYR A 270 4.37 -0.43 -14.83
C TYR A 270 5.05 -0.29 -13.47
N THR A 271 5.04 -1.34 -12.63
CA THR A 271 5.65 -1.28 -11.30
C THR A 271 7.16 -1.11 -11.36
N ALA A 272 7.83 -1.76 -12.32
CA ALA A 272 9.25 -1.58 -12.53
C ALA A 272 9.59 -0.17 -13.03
N TYR A 273 8.79 0.38 -13.94
CA TYR A 273 8.98 1.72 -14.48
C TYR A 273 8.76 2.81 -13.43
N THR A 274 7.69 2.68 -12.63
CA THR A 274 7.42 3.61 -11.52
C THR A 274 8.48 3.53 -10.44
N PHE A 275 8.90 2.33 -10.03
CA PHE A 275 9.99 2.17 -9.07
C PHE A 275 11.27 2.88 -9.51
N LYS A 276 11.70 2.66 -10.76
CA LYS A 276 12.91 3.28 -11.31
C LYS A 276 12.88 4.80 -11.25
N ASN A 277 11.77 5.39 -11.59
CA ASN A 277 11.65 6.85 -11.73
C ASN A 277 11.28 7.55 -10.42
N VAL A 278 10.39 6.98 -9.61
CA VAL A 278 9.94 7.60 -8.36
C VAL A 278 11.02 7.54 -7.29
N PHE A 279 11.81 6.47 -7.26
CA PHE A 279 12.90 6.33 -6.27
C PHE A 279 14.28 6.66 -6.84
N GLN A 280 14.39 6.99 -8.14
CA GLN A 280 15.67 7.30 -8.81
C GLN A 280 16.75 6.25 -8.53
N TYR A 281 16.34 4.98 -8.40
CA TYR A 281 17.18 3.88 -7.98
C TYR A 281 18.39 3.66 -8.90
N ARG A 282 19.57 3.46 -8.32
CA ARG A 282 20.84 3.13 -8.98
C ARG A 282 21.37 1.81 -8.43
N ASP A 283 22.25 1.14 -9.18
CA ASP A 283 22.70 -0.23 -8.87
C ASP A 283 23.33 -0.43 -7.47
N ASN A 284 23.93 0.61 -6.90
CA ASN A 284 24.56 0.54 -5.57
C ASN A 284 23.67 1.08 -4.45
N ASP A 285 22.43 1.41 -4.76
CA ASP A 285 21.48 1.90 -3.77
C ASP A 285 20.89 0.74 -2.97
N VAL A 286 20.51 1.04 -1.72
CA VAL A 286 19.76 0.15 -0.84
C VAL A 286 18.40 0.79 -0.58
N TYR A 287 17.36 0.14 -1.09
CA TYR A 287 16.00 0.65 -1.01
C TYR A 287 15.24 -0.01 0.14
N TRP A 288 14.55 0.77 0.94
CA TRP A 288 13.72 0.28 2.02
C TRP A 288 12.31 0.87 1.97
N CYS A 289 11.32 -0.02 1.83
CA CYS A 289 9.91 0.26 2.04
C CYS A 289 9.46 -0.39 3.35
N THR A 290 8.86 0.38 4.25
CA THR A 290 8.42 -0.12 5.56
C THR A 290 7.02 -0.75 5.55
N ALA A 291 6.40 -0.85 4.37
CA ALA A 291 5.10 -1.50 4.23
C ALA A 291 5.21 -3.02 4.44
N ASP A 292 4.06 -3.64 4.73
CA ASP A 292 3.93 -5.09 4.74
C ASP A 292 3.55 -5.62 3.36
N ILE A 293 4.05 -6.80 2.97
CA ILE A 293 3.71 -7.46 1.70
C ILE A 293 2.22 -7.87 1.66
N GLY A 294 1.54 -7.96 2.78
CA GLY A 294 0.08 -8.11 2.85
C GLY A 294 -0.72 -6.94 2.25
N TRP A 295 -0.05 -5.85 1.86
CA TRP A 295 -0.62 -4.70 1.16
C TRP A 295 -0.03 -4.56 -0.24
N ILE A 296 -0.75 -3.84 -1.12
CA ILE A 296 -0.27 -3.61 -2.49
C ILE A 296 1.10 -2.92 -2.53
N THR A 297 1.40 -2.06 -1.55
CA THR A 297 2.68 -1.36 -1.47
C THR A 297 3.84 -2.35 -1.33
N GLY A 298 3.67 -3.40 -0.52
CA GLY A 298 4.68 -4.44 -0.38
C GLY A 298 4.83 -5.28 -1.64
N HIS A 299 3.73 -5.67 -2.30
CA HIS A 299 3.78 -6.38 -3.58
C HIS A 299 4.55 -5.57 -4.62
N SER A 300 4.14 -4.31 -4.85
CA SER A 300 4.67 -3.49 -5.93
C SER A 300 6.06 -2.93 -5.64
N TYR A 301 6.36 -2.57 -4.37
CA TYR A 301 7.56 -1.80 -4.02
C TYR A 301 8.43 -2.43 -2.92
N ILE A 302 8.22 -3.71 -2.56
CA ILE A 302 9.22 -4.54 -1.87
C ILE A 302 9.65 -5.68 -2.80
N VAL A 303 8.69 -6.32 -3.48
CA VAL A 303 8.96 -7.52 -4.28
C VAL A 303 9.14 -7.16 -5.76
N TYR A 304 8.06 -6.92 -6.50
CA TYR A 304 8.09 -6.95 -7.97
C TYR A 304 8.85 -5.78 -8.61
N GLY A 305 8.54 -4.54 -8.24
CA GLY A 305 9.20 -3.36 -8.80
C GLY A 305 10.71 -3.32 -8.53
N PRO A 306 11.16 -3.46 -7.27
CA PRO A 306 12.58 -3.50 -6.94
C PRO A 306 13.32 -4.66 -7.61
N LEU A 307 12.83 -5.89 -7.47
CA LEU A 307 13.54 -7.07 -7.98
C LEU A 307 13.64 -7.07 -9.51
N THR A 308 12.59 -6.62 -10.22
CA THR A 308 12.66 -6.46 -11.68
C THR A 308 13.74 -5.45 -12.11
N ASN A 309 14.06 -4.46 -11.29
CA ASN A 309 15.16 -3.52 -11.52
C ASN A 309 16.53 -4.03 -11.04
N GLY A 310 16.64 -5.23 -10.52
CA GLY A 310 17.88 -5.75 -9.94
C GLY A 310 18.32 -4.99 -8.69
N ALA A 311 17.34 -4.51 -7.90
CA ALA A 311 17.59 -3.70 -6.70
C ALA A 311 17.91 -4.56 -5.47
N THR A 312 18.53 -3.93 -4.47
CA THR A 312 18.57 -4.44 -3.10
C THR A 312 17.37 -3.87 -2.37
N SER A 313 16.44 -4.73 -1.96
CA SER A 313 15.21 -4.38 -1.24
C SER A 313 15.28 -4.86 0.20
N VAL A 314 14.99 -3.98 1.16
CA VAL A 314 15.01 -4.32 2.59
C VAL A 314 13.64 -4.78 3.04
N MET A 315 13.62 -5.88 3.81
CA MET A 315 12.47 -6.39 4.54
C MET A 315 12.73 -6.26 6.03
N PHE A 316 11.81 -5.65 6.77
CA PHE A 316 11.90 -5.49 8.21
C PHE A 316 10.73 -6.17 8.90
N GLU A 317 11.01 -7.09 9.82
CA GLU A 317 10.01 -7.84 10.57
C GLU A 317 9.38 -7.05 11.72
N GLY A 318 10.11 -6.08 12.25
CA GLY A 318 9.76 -5.41 13.49
C GLY A 318 8.80 -4.24 13.36
N VAL A 319 8.74 -3.45 14.44
CA VAL A 319 7.96 -2.22 14.53
C VAL A 319 8.87 -1.03 14.82
N PRO A 320 8.48 0.21 14.44
CA PRO A 320 9.35 1.39 14.58
C PRO A 320 9.67 1.77 16.03
N SER A 321 8.93 1.21 17.01
CA SER A 321 9.04 1.53 18.43
C SER A 321 9.80 0.49 19.27
N TYR A 322 10.41 -0.53 18.64
CA TYR A 322 11.12 -1.59 19.36
C TYR A 322 12.57 -1.75 18.86
N PRO A 323 13.56 -1.77 19.75
CA PRO A 323 13.47 -1.65 21.20
C PRO A 323 13.13 -0.23 21.67
N ASP A 324 13.36 0.78 20.86
CA ASP A 324 12.97 2.18 21.06
C ASP A 324 12.62 2.86 19.73
N TYR A 325 12.24 4.13 19.76
CA TYR A 325 11.83 4.90 18.59
C TYR A 325 13.00 5.31 17.66
N GLY A 326 14.22 4.92 17.97
CA GLY A 326 15.40 5.03 17.10
C GLY A 326 15.54 3.90 16.08
N ARG A 327 14.75 2.84 16.18
CA ARG A 327 14.92 1.61 15.40
C ARG A 327 14.98 1.83 13.89
N PHE A 328 14.13 2.69 13.33
CA PHE A 328 14.19 2.98 11.89
C PHE A 328 15.50 3.65 11.49
N TRP A 329 15.98 4.54 12.31
CA TRP A 329 17.19 5.31 12.05
C TRP A 329 18.45 4.47 12.22
N ASP A 330 18.45 3.55 13.18
CA ASP A 330 19.46 2.51 13.33
C ASP A 330 19.59 1.65 12.04
N ILE A 331 18.47 1.19 11.49
CA ILE A 331 18.43 0.43 10.23
C ILE A 331 18.96 1.26 9.07
N VAL A 332 18.59 2.54 8.99
CA VAL A 332 19.10 3.46 7.95
C VAL A 332 20.60 3.59 8.03
N GLU A 333 21.16 3.81 9.21
CA GLU A 333 22.61 3.93 9.42
C GLU A 333 23.34 2.60 9.16
N LYS A 334 22.84 1.50 9.77
CA LYS A 334 23.42 0.15 9.68
C LYS A 334 23.58 -0.33 8.25
N HIS A 335 22.53 -0.17 7.44
CA HIS A 335 22.48 -0.68 6.08
C HIS A 335 22.72 0.39 5.00
N LYS A 336 23.02 1.62 5.40
CA LYS A 336 23.26 2.75 4.49
C LYS A 336 22.10 2.92 3.48
N ILE A 337 20.88 2.92 4.01
CA ILE A 337 19.66 3.08 3.21
C ILE A 337 19.73 4.36 2.39
N THR A 338 19.39 4.27 1.12
CA THR A 338 19.45 5.40 0.18
C THR A 338 18.08 5.93 -0.21
N GLN A 339 17.05 5.06 -0.26
CA GLN A 339 15.66 5.45 -0.45
C GLN A 339 14.83 4.88 0.70
N PHE A 340 14.05 5.72 1.33
CA PHE A 340 13.20 5.35 2.48
C PHE A 340 11.75 5.70 2.18
N TYR A 341 10.88 4.69 2.12
CA TYR A 341 9.48 4.80 1.74
C TYR A 341 8.58 4.29 2.85
N THR A 342 7.79 5.18 3.45
CA THR A 342 7.00 4.86 4.64
C THR A 342 5.63 5.57 4.65
N ALA A 343 4.79 5.25 5.64
CA ALA A 343 3.47 5.87 5.77
C ALA A 343 3.52 7.13 6.65
N PRO A 344 2.70 8.16 6.37
CA PRO A 344 2.55 9.35 7.22
C PRO A 344 2.24 9.03 8.69
N THR A 345 1.46 7.99 8.95
CA THR A 345 1.18 7.51 10.32
C THR A 345 2.46 7.13 11.08
N ALA A 346 3.42 6.46 10.43
CA ALA A 346 4.71 6.14 11.02
C ALA A 346 5.53 7.42 11.29
N ILE A 347 5.54 8.35 10.33
CA ILE A 347 6.23 9.64 10.46
C ILE A 347 5.67 10.42 11.65
N ARG A 348 4.34 10.56 11.76
CA ARG A 348 3.69 11.25 12.90
C ARG A 348 4.00 10.59 14.24
N ALA A 349 3.96 9.25 14.29
CA ALA A 349 4.28 8.52 15.50
C ALA A 349 5.73 8.74 15.98
N LEU A 350 6.68 8.79 15.04
CA LEU A 350 8.09 9.07 15.32
C LEU A 350 8.32 10.54 15.67
N ALA A 351 7.69 11.47 14.94
CA ALA A 351 7.76 12.91 15.21
C ALA A 351 7.26 13.27 16.62
N LYS A 352 6.20 12.59 17.08
CA LYS A 352 5.66 12.78 18.44
C LYS A 352 6.70 12.47 19.54
N GLN A 353 7.67 11.61 19.26
CA GLN A 353 8.69 11.20 20.25
C GLN A 353 9.88 12.15 20.31
N GLY A 354 9.95 13.13 19.40
CA GLY A 354 11.04 14.10 19.35
C GLY A 354 12.13 13.77 18.34
N ALA A 355 12.99 14.78 18.07
CA ALA A 355 14.08 14.65 17.09
C ALA A 355 15.29 13.91 17.66
N GLU A 356 15.42 13.81 18.99
CA GLU A 356 16.56 13.19 19.67
C GLU A 356 16.79 11.73 19.28
N PHE A 357 15.73 11.00 18.88
CA PHE A 357 15.88 9.65 18.37
C PHE A 357 16.50 9.61 16.96
N VAL A 358 16.22 10.62 16.14
CA VAL A 358 16.80 10.75 14.80
C VAL A 358 18.25 11.22 14.86
N GLU A 359 18.55 12.16 15.74
CA GLU A 359 19.86 12.83 15.83
C GLU A 359 20.99 11.90 16.29
N LYS A 360 20.66 10.76 16.88
CA LYS A 360 21.64 9.74 17.31
C LYS A 360 22.33 9.03 16.16
N TYR A 361 21.74 9.06 14.94
CA TYR A 361 22.13 8.22 13.82
C TYR A 361 22.58 9.02 12.61
N ASP A 362 23.51 8.47 11.84
CA ASP A 362 23.96 9.03 10.55
C ASP A 362 22.99 8.65 9.42
N LEU A 363 22.16 9.62 9.01
CA LEU A 363 21.22 9.46 7.92
C LEU A 363 21.74 10.03 6.58
N SER A 364 23.03 10.32 6.48
CA SER A 364 23.64 10.97 5.30
C SER A 364 23.58 10.13 4.02
N SER A 365 23.29 8.84 4.13
CA SER A 365 23.08 7.94 2.99
C SER A 365 21.76 8.19 2.26
N LEU A 366 20.75 8.77 2.92
CA LEU A 366 19.43 9.00 2.34
C LEU A 366 19.50 9.99 1.17
N LYS A 367 18.90 9.60 0.05
CA LYS A 367 18.81 10.38 -1.20
C LYS A 367 17.38 10.76 -1.55
N VAL A 368 16.41 9.87 -1.26
CA VAL A 368 14.99 10.07 -1.54
C VAL A 368 14.18 9.58 -0.36
N LEU A 369 13.23 10.38 0.07
CA LEU A 369 12.21 10.02 1.04
C LEU A 369 10.87 9.85 0.34
N GLY A 370 10.04 8.92 0.79
CA GLY A 370 8.73 8.70 0.21
C GLY A 370 7.63 8.58 1.26
N SER A 371 6.43 8.96 0.85
CA SER A 371 5.20 8.90 1.64
C SER A 371 4.11 8.13 0.88
N VAL A 372 3.38 7.24 1.56
CA VAL A 372 2.36 6.38 0.95
C VAL A 372 1.23 6.02 1.90
N GLY A 373 0.06 5.75 1.31
CA GLY A 373 -1.09 5.12 1.97
C GLY A 373 -2.16 6.09 2.45
N GLU A 374 -1.79 7.31 2.78
CA GLU A 374 -2.70 8.41 3.15
C GLU A 374 -2.05 9.76 2.78
N PRO A 375 -2.81 10.85 2.65
CA PRO A 375 -2.22 12.18 2.51
C PRO A 375 -1.33 12.52 3.71
N ILE A 376 -0.13 13.05 3.44
CA ILE A 376 0.74 13.56 4.49
C ILE A 376 0.35 14.99 4.84
N ASN A 377 0.13 15.28 6.13
CA ASN A 377 -0.12 16.63 6.60
C ASN A 377 1.16 17.48 6.62
N GLU A 378 0.99 18.79 6.60
CA GLU A 378 2.10 19.75 6.45
C GLU A 378 3.12 19.65 7.57
N GLU A 379 2.69 19.51 8.83
CA GLU A 379 3.57 19.36 10.00
C GLU A 379 4.46 18.11 9.87
N ALA A 380 3.87 16.97 9.53
CA ALA A 380 4.63 15.73 9.35
C ALA A 380 5.59 15.80 8.16
N TRP A 381 5.17 16.48 7.07
CA TRP A 381 6.01 16.69 5.91
C TRP A 381 7.25 17.52 6.27
N HIS A 382 7.08 18.65 6.97
CA HIS A 382 8.18 19.49 7.39
C HIS A 382 9.10 18.79 8.39
N TRP A 383 8.53 18.06 9.37
CA TRP A 383 9.34 17.29 10.30
C TRP A 383 10.21 16.25 9.58
N TYR A 384 9.63 15.57 8.58
CA TYR A 384 10.29 14.55 7.78
C TYR A 384 11.42 15.16 6.92
N ASP A 385 11.15 16.29 6.29
CA ASP A 385 12.16 17.04 5.49
C ASP A 385 13.31 17.55 6.35
N GLU A 386 13.00 18.17 7.50
CA GLU A 386 14.00 18.81 8.36
C GLU A 386 14.83 17.82 9.16
N ASN A 387 14.19 16.84 9.80
CA ASN A 387 14.86 15.95 10.73
C ASN A 387 15.45 14.71 10.05
N VAL A 388 14.80 14.16 9.06
CA VAL A 388 15.24 12.95 8.35
C VAL A 388 15.95 13.30 7.05
N GLY A 389 15.32 14.09 6.20
CA GLY A 389 15.85 14.49 4.89
C GLY A 389 16.95 15.56 4.96
N LYS A 390 17.08 16.26 6.10
CA LYS A 390 18.02 17.38 6.31
C LYS A 390 17.93 18.43 5.20
N LYS A 391 16.72 18.62 4.61
CA LYS A 391 16.44 19.52 3.47
C LYS A 391 17.27 19.21 2.21
N LYS A 392 17.78 17.98 2.09
CA LYS A 392 18.62 17.52 0.96
C LYS A 392 17.95 16.40 0.17
N SER A 393 17.13 15.59 0.83
CA SER A 393 16.48 14.43 0.23
C SER A 393 15.04 14.78 -0.10
N PRO A 394 14.67 14.89 -1.41
CA PRO A 394 13.31 15.24 -1.80
C PRO A 394 12.30 14.18 -1.28
N ILE A 395 11.13 14.68 -0.85
CA ILE A 395 10.03 13.84 -0.42
C ILE A 395 9.11 13.59 -1.61
N VAL A 396 8.94 12.34 -2.00
CA VAL A 396 7.93 11.92 -2.98
C VAL A 396 6.66 11.51 -2.23
N ASP A 397 5.66 12.37 -2.28
CA ASP A 397 4.32 12.04 -1.82
C ASP A 397 3.58 11.33 -2.95
N THR A 398 3.21 10.06 -2.72
CA THR A 398 2.69 9.19 -3.77
C THR A 398 1.21 8.92 -3.57
N TRP A 399 0.39 9.28 -4.57
CA TRP A 399 -1.00 8.86 -4.60
C TRP A 399 -1.20 7.69 -5.56
N TRP A 400 -1.81 6.64 -5.06
CA TRP A 400 -2.22 5.45 -5.78
C TRP A 400 -3.07 4.52 -4.90
N GLN A 401 -3.57 3.44 -5.46
CA GLN A 401 -4.51 2.53 -4.81
C GLN A 401 -4.13 1.07 -5.08
N THR A 402 -4.71 0.12 -4.34
CA THR A 402 -4.60 -1.32 -4.65
C THR A 402 -5.07 -1.58 -6.07
N GLU A 403 -6.17 -0.94 -6.46
CA GLU A 403 -6.79 -1.01 -7.78
C GLU A 403 -5.87 -0.51 -8.90
N THR A 404 -4.98 0.41 -8.61
CA THR A 404 -4.08 0.96 -9.65
C THR A 404 -2.81 0.14 -9.84
N GLY A 405 -2.46 -0.71 -8.89
CA GLY A 405 -1.28 -1.58 -8.92
C GLY A 405 0.07 -0.86 -8.81
N GLY A 406 0.13 0.43 -9.06
CA GLY A 406 1.33 1.26 -8.97
C GLY A 406 1.01 2.75 -8.84
N ILE A 407 2.05 3.56 -8.63
CA ILE A 407 1.99 5.00 -8.36
C ILE A 407 1.44 5.76 -9.55
N MET A 408 0.49 6.68 -9.30
CA MET A 408 -0.28 7.39 -10.33
C MET A 408 0.01 8.89 -10.37
N ILE A 409 0.10 9.54 -9.22
CA ILE A 409 0.40 10.98 -9.09
C ILE A 409 1.50 11.12 -8.04
N THR A 410 2.61 11.77 -8.41
CA THR A 410 3.79 11.89 -7.53
C THR A 410 4.83 12.82 -8.14
N PRO A 411 5.65 13.50 -7.37
CA PRO A 411 6.87 14.11 -7.91
C PRO A 411 7.88 13.04 -8.35
N ILE A 412 8.73 13.37 -9.32
CA ILE A 412 9.93 12.60 -9.68
C ILE A 412 11.13 13.34 -9.09
N PRO A 413 11.88 12.74 -8.14
CA PRO A 413 12.98 13.39 -7.46
C PRO A 413 13.98 14.02 -8.43
N PHE A 414 14.45 15.21 -8.11
CA PHE A 414 15.43 15.99 -8.89
C PHE A 414 14.95 16.39 -10.31
N SER A 415 13.76 15.95 -10.72
CA SER A 415 13.19 16.22 -12.04
C SER A 415 11.94 17.09 -11.98
N THR A 416 11.05 16.87 -11.01
CA THR A 416 9.85 17.69 -10.82
C THR A 416 9.80 18.26 -9.41
N PRO A 417 9.10 19.40 -9.19
CA PRO A 417 8.99 20.00 -7.87
C PRO A 417 8.27 19.11 -6.85
N THR A 418 8.72 19.18 -5.60
CA THR A 418 8.00 18.66 -4.43
C THR A 418 7.28 19.81 -3.73
N LYS A 419 6.13 19.52 -3.13
CA LYS A 419 5.34 20.51 -2.39
C LYS A 419 4.66 19.83 -1.21
N PRO A 420 4.74 20.40 0.01
CA PRO A 420 4.04 19.87 1.17
C PRO A 420 2.56 19.59 0.88
N THR A 421 2.05 18.44 1.27
CA THR A 421 0.66 17.99 1.12
C THR A 421 0.19 17.71 -0.32
N TYR A 422 1.03 17.88 -1.33
CA TYR A 422 0.67 17.66 -2.73
C TYR A 422 1.38 16.44 -3.32
N ALA A 423 0.62 15.56 -3.95
CA ALA A 423 1.16 14.52 -4.81
C ALA A 423 1.71 15.07 -6.14
N THR A 424 1.48 16.34 -6.43
CA THR A 424 1.98 17.17 -7.51
C THR A 424 1.53 16.74 -8.91
N LEU A 425 2.41 16.18 -9.75
CA LEU A 425 2.14 15.95 -11.16
C LEU A 425 1.70 14.51 -11.47
N PRO A 426 0.88 14.30 -12.51
CA PRO A 426 0.56 12.96 -12.98
C PRO A 426 1.83 12.20 -13.37
N PHE A 427 1.93 10.93 -12.97
CA PHE A 427 3.02 10.10 -13.47
C PHE A 427 2.86 9.82 -14.97
N ILE A 428 3.94 9.36 -15.61
CA ILE A 428 4.00 9.10 -17.04
C ILE A 428 2.88 8.13 -17.48
N GLY A 429 2.13 8.50 -18.52
CA GLY A 429 1.00 7.74 -19.05
C GLY A 429 -0.33 7.97 -18.32
N ILE A 430 -0.34 8.65 -17.19
CA ILE A 430 -1.54 8.87 -16.40
C ILE A 430 -2.27 10.14 -16.81
N GLN A 431 -3.57 10.03 -17.08
CA GLN A 431 -4.42 11.12 -17.58
C GLN A 431 -5.55 11.41 -16.57
N PRO A 432 -5.29 12.20 -15.51
CA PRO A 432 -6.30 12.53 -14.53
C PRO A 432 -7.33 13.53 -15.09
N ALA A 433 -8.55 13.45 -14.57
CA ALA A 433 -9.63 14.42 -14.76
C ALA A 433 -10.29 14.71 -13.42
N LEU A 434 -10.70 15.95 -13.22
CA LEU A 434 -11.58 16.33 -12.11
C LEU A 434 -13.01 16.46 -12.64
N MET A 435 -13.96 15.76 -12.00
CA MET A 435 -15.36 15.71 -12.42
C MET A 435 -16.22 16.48 -11.41
N ASP A 436 -17.20 17.22 -11.93
CA ASP A 436 -18.22 17.86 -11.10
C ASP A 436 -19.35 16.87 -10.73
N GLU A 437 -20.36 17.36 -10.03
CA GLU A 437 -21.52 16.59 -9.61
C GLU A 437 -22.45 16.19 -10.76
N ASN A 438 -22.38 16.91 -11.89
CA ASN A 438 -23.19 16.64 -13.08
C ASN A 438 -22.52 15.65 -14.04
N GLY A 439 -21.28 15.22 -13.74
CA GLY A 439 -20.52 14.32 -14.58
C GLY A 439 -19.68 15.01 -15.66
N GLU A 440 -19.53 16.36 -15.57
CA GLU A 440 -18.75 17.14 -16.51
C GLU A 440 -17.30 17.31 -16.03
N GLU A 441 -16.35 17.28 -16.97
CA GLU A 441 -14.93 17.51 -16.65
C GLU A 441 -14.64 18.97 -16.38
N ILE A 442 -14.21 19.28 -15.15
CA ILE A 442 -13.81 20.63 -14.73
C ILE A 442 -12.46 20.98 -15.38
N LYS A 443 -12.45 21.99 -16.23
CA LYS A 443 -11.26 22.48 -16.94
C LYS A 443 -10.53 23.56 -16.17
N GLY A 444 -9.25 23.79 -16.53
CA GLY A 444 -8.42 24.83 -15.94
C GLY A 444 -7.81 24.41 -14.60
N ASN A 445 -7.28 25.39 -13.88
CA ASN A 445 -6.60 25.25 -12.60
C ASN A 445 -7.37 25.98 -11.50
N GLN A 446 -6.96 25.90 -10.24
CA GLN A 446 -7.67 26.40 -9.05
C GLN A 446 -9.08 25.79 -8.94
N VAL A 447 -9.18 24.50 -9.16
CA VAL A 447 -10.44 23.75 -9.19
C VAL A 447 -10.36 22.50 -8.33
N GLU A 448 -11.49 22.14 -7.74
CA GLU A 448 -11.65 20.91 -6.97
C GLU A 448 -12.75 20.05 -7.59
N GLY A 449 -12.60 18.73 -7.51
CA GLY A 449 -13.58 17.80 -8.05
C GLY A 449 -13.26 16.35 -7.70
N ARG A 450 -14.07 15.45 -8.22
CA ARG A 450 -13.90 14.00 -8.06
C ARG A 450 -12.85 13.51 -9.04
N LEU A 451 -11.82 12.84 -8.51
CA LEU A 451 -10.69 12.39 -9.31
C LEU A 451 -11.05 11.15 -10.13
N CYS A 452 -10.86 11.26 -11.44
CA CYS A 452 -11.00 10.16 -12.39
C CYS A 452 -9.76 10.02 -13.25
N ILE A 453 -9.56 8.84 -13.86
CA ILE A 453 -8.50 8.59 -14.85
C ILE A 453 -9.14 8.27 -16.19
N LYS A 454 -8.72 8.98 -17.25
CA LYS A 454 -9.32 8.95 -18.59
C LYS A 454 -8.83 7.84 -19.52
N PHE A 455 -7.70 7.24 -19.21
CA PHE A 455 -7.08 6.23 -20.07
C PHE A 455 -6.54 5.07 -19.22
N PRO A 456 -6.68 3.81 -19.66
CA PRO A 456 -6.15 2.67 -18.92
C PRO A 456 -4.61 2.69 -18.88
N TRP A 457 -4.04 2.21 -17.78
CA TRP A 457 -2.59 2.06 -17.59
C TRP A 457 -2.25 0.58 -17.38
N PRO A 458 -1.00 0.17 -17.64
CA PRO A 458 -0.69 -1.27 -17.69
C PRO A 458 -0.97 -2.05 -16.41
N ALA A 459 -0.73 -1.47 -15.22
CA ALA A 459 -0.91 -2.14 -13.92
C ALA A 459 -2.33 -2.06 -13.34
N MET A 460 -3.30 -1.51 -14.09
CA MET A 460 -4.69 -1.44 -13.66
C MET A 460 -5.22 -2.84 -13.29
N ALA A 461 -5.91 -2.97 -12.15
CA ALA A 461 -6.59 -4.21 -11.80
C ALA A 461 -7.60 -4.61 -12.87
N ARG A 462 -7.74 -5.88 -13.12
CA ARG A 462 -8.61 -6.37 -14.21
C ARG A 462 -10.03 -6.65 -13.76
N THR A 463 -10.21 -7.01 -12.50
CA THR A 463 -11.55 -7.34 -11.96
C THR A 463 -11.50 -7.47 -10.43
N ILE A 464 -12.68 -7.66 -9.84
CA ILE A 464 -12.85 -8.25 -8.50
C ILE A 464 -13.06 -9.75 -8.69
N TRP A 465 -12.31 -10.57 -7.97
CA TRP A 465 -12.38 -12.03 -8.04
C TRP A 465 -13.81 -12.53 -7.86
N GLY A 466 -14.26 -13.36 -8.80
CA GLY A 466 -15.60 -13.91 -8.80
C GLY A 466 -16.75 -12.91 -9.02
N ASN A 467 -16.47 -11.60 -9.18
CA ASN A 467 -17.55 -10.59 -9.28
C ASN A 467 -17.15 -9.39 -10.15
N HIS A 468 -17.06 -9.60 -11.45
CA HIS A 468 -16.75 -8.55 -12.42
C HIS A 468 -17.78 -7.41 -12.45
N GLN A 469 -19.07 -7.73 -12.24
CA GLN A 469 -20.11 -6.71 -12.20
C GLN A 469 -19.88 -5.71 -11.06
N ARG A 470 -19.48 -6.20 -9.87
CA ARG A 470 -19.11 -5.30 -8.75
C ARG A 470 -17.91 -4.39 -9.07
N TYR A 471 -16.94 -4.89 -9.85
CA TYR A 471 -15.82 -4.09 -10.33
C TYR A 471 -16.29 -2.95 -11.22
N LYS A 472 -17.14 -3.26 -12.22
CA LYS A 472 -17.75 -2.30 -13.13
C LYS A 472 -18.58 -1.27 -12.35
N ASP A 473 -19.46 -1.72 -11.46
CA ASP A 473 -20.36 -0.84 -10.70
C ASP A 473 -19.60 0.10 -9.78
N THR A 474 -18.49 -0.37 -9.19
CA THR A 474 -17.71 0.43 -8.23
C THR A 474 -16.87 1.51 -8.92
N TYR A 475 -16.26 1.20 -10.07
CA TYR A 475 -15.20 2.04 -10.63
C TYR A 475 -15.51 2.66 -12.00
N PHE A 476 -16.56 2.18 -12.71
CA PHE A 476 -16.83 2.59 -14.09
C PHE A 476 -18.28 3.02 -14.36
N SER A 477 -19.15 2.93 -13.38
CA SER A 477 -20.56 3.32 -13.53
C SER A 477 -20.84 4.81 -13.25
N ALA A 478 -19.97 5.46 -12.48
CA ALA A 478 -20.18 6.85 -12.06
C ALA A 478 -19.91 7.88 -13.18
N TYR A 479 -18.98 7.58 -14.08
CA TYR A 479 -18.55 8.49 -15.14
C TYR A 479 -18.21 7.71 -16.42
N ASP A 480 -18.82 8.08 -17.52
CA ASP A 480 -18.62 7.43 -18.82
C ASP A 480 -17.15 7.49 -19.27
N ASN A 481 -16.63 6.35 -19.71
CA ASN A 481 -15.27 6.20 -20.24
C ASN A 481 -14.17 6.70 -19.29
N LYS A 482 -14.34 6.49 -17.97
CA LYS A 482 -13.35 6.88 -16.97
C LYS A 482 -13.32 5.86 -15.83
N TYR A 483 -12.14 5.70 -15.26
CA TYR A 483 -11.98 5.03 -13.98
C TYR A 483 -12.22 6.05 -12.85
N PHE A 484 -13.22 5.80 -12.02
CA PHE A 484 -13.52 6.61 -10.83
C PHE A 484 -12.71 6.11 -9.64
N THR A 485 -11.86 6.97 -9.09
CA THR A 485 -10.95 6.60 -8.01
C THR A 485 -11.64 6.50 -6.63
N GLY A 486 -12.78 7.14 -6.47
CA GLY A 486 -13.43 7.35 -5.18
C GLY A 486 -12.76 8.41 -4.30
N ASP A 487 -11.75 9.11 -4.82
CA ASP A 487 -11.06 10.21 -4.14
C ASP A 487 -11.43 11.56 -4.74
N GLY A 488 -11.47 12.59 -3.90
CA GLY A 488 -11.51 13.99 -4.30
C GLY A 488 -10.08 14.53 -4.48
N ALA A 489 -9.93 15.52 -5.37
CA ALA A 489 -8.66 16.20 -5.53
C ALA A 489 -8.85 17.66 -5.93
N LEU A 490 -7.92 18.50 -5.49
CA LEU A 490 -7.75 19.89 -5.90
C LEU A 490 -6.61 19.94 -6.92
N ARG A 491 -6.80 20.70 -8.01
CA ARG A 491 -5.74 21.07 -8.94
C ARG A 491 -5.48 22.57 -8.82
N GLU A 492 -4.32 22.93 -8.26
CA GLU A 492 -3.96 24.31 -7.98
C GLU A 492 -3.52 25.09 -9.23
N GLU A 493 -3.16 26.36 -9.04
CA GLU A 493 -2.82 27.31 -10.11
C GLU A 493 -1.78 26.80 -11.11
N VAL A 494 -0.73 26.13 -10.62
CA VAL A 494 0.34 25.58 -11.48
C VAL A 494 0.09 24.14 -11.95
N GLY A 495 -1.11 23.60 -11.64
CA GLY A 495 -1.53 22.28 -12.10
C GLY A 495 -1.13 21.11 -11.20
N TYR A 496 -0.65 21.37 -9.97
CA TYR A 496 -0.33 20.30 -9.03
C TYR A 496 -1.59 19.76 -8.35
N TYR A 497 -1.65 18.44 -8.16
CA TYR A 497 -2.75 17.76 -7.52
C TYR A 497 -2.49 17.57 -6.03
N ARG A 498 -3.50 17.91 -5.23
CA ARG A 498 -3.62 17.57 -3.82
C ARG A 498 -4.83 16.66 -3.65
N ILE A 499 -4.68 15.54 -2.97
CA ILE A 499 -5.80 14.67 -2.64
C ILE A 499 -6.53 15.24 -1.43
N THR A 500 -7.84 15.47 -1.56
CA THR A 500 -8.67 16.10 -0.52
C THR A 500 -9.42 15.08 0.35
N GLY A 501 -9.27 13.80 0.07
CA GLY A 501 -9.85 12.68 0.82
C GLY A 501 -10.78 11.82 -0.04
N ARG A 502 -11.46 10.86 0.61
CA ARG A 502 -12.45 10.01 -0.05
C ARG A 502 -13.71 10.81 -0.37
N VAL A 503 -14.30 10.55 -1.54
CA VAL A 503 -15.57 11.19 -1.94
C VAL A 503 -16.71 10.78 -1.00
N ASP A 504 -16.71 9.53 -0.52
CA ASP A 504 -17.64 9.02 0.47
C ASP A 504 -17.39 9.58 1.90
N ASP A 505 -16.25 10.24 2.13
CA ASP A 505 -15.93 10.99 3.34
C ASP A 505 -16.15 12.51 3.19
N VAL A 506 -16.51 13.01 2.00
CA VAL A 506 -16.94 14.41 1.81
C VAL A 506 -18.25 14.63 2.56
N ILE A 507 -18.29 15.70 3.35
CA ILE A 507 -19.44 16.02 4.20
C ILE A 507 -20.18 17.22 3.59
N ILE A 508 -21.47 17.05 3.29
CA ILE A 508 -22.29 18.12 2.77
C ILE A 508 -22.89 18.88 3.96
N VAL A 509 -22.37 20.07 4.24
CA VAL A 509 -22.86 20.95 5.31
C VAL A 509 -23.56 22.15 4.68
N SER A 510 -24.84 22.32 4.95
CA SER A 510 -25.65 23.47 4.43
C SER A 510 -25.51 23.65 2.90
N GLY A 511 -25.40 22.53 2.15
CA GLY A 511 -25.27 22.54 0.68
C GLY A 511 -23.83 22.73 0.16
N HIS A 512 -22.84 22.82 1.03
CA HIS A 512 -21.42 22.92 0.64
C HIS A 512 -20.67 21.59 0.90
N ASN A 513 -19.88 21.16 -0.07
CA ASN A 513 -19.03 19.97 0.02
C ASN A 513 -17.76 20.33 0.79
N LEU A 514 -17.53 19.68 1.93
CA LEU A 514 -16.35 19.85 2.76
C LEU A 514 -15.54 18.55 2.77
N GLY A 515 -14.32 18.60 2.26
CA GLY A 515 -13.35 17.52 2.40
C GLY A 515 -12.86 17.42 3.85
N THR A 516 -12.67 16.20 4.36
CA THR A 516 -12.21 15.99 5.73
C THR A 516 -10.73 16.36 5.92
N ALA A 517 -9.88 16.05 4.95
CA ALA A 517 -8.45 16.25 5.07
C ALA A 517 -8.03 17.73 5.31
N PRO A 518 -8.55 18.74 4.60
CA PRO A 518 -8.21 20.13 4.89
C PRO A 518 -8.61 20.58 6.31
N ILE A 519 -9.72 20.06 6.84
CA ILE A 519 -10.18 20.37 8.20
C ILE A 519 -9.26 19.70 9.23
N GLU A 520 -8.92 18.45 9.00
CA GLU A 520 -7.99 17.69 9.84
C GLU A 520 -6.59 18.32 9.85
N ASP A 521 -6.09 18.80 8.70
CA ASP A 521 -4.83 19.54 8.61
C ASP A 521 -4.87 20.79 9.50
N ALA A 522 -5.93 21.61 9.41
CA ALA A 522 -6.08 22.80 10.23
C ALA A 522 -6.09 22.47 11.74
N ILE A 523 -6.78 21.40 12.13
CA ILE A 523 -6.82 20.95 13.54
C ILE A 523 -5.45 20.50 14.02
N ASN A 524 -4.72 19.75 13.17
CA ASN A 524 -3.41 19.18 13.50
C ASN A 524 -2.31 20.25 13.61
N GLU A 525 -2.51 21.48 13.12
CA GLU A 525 -1.63 22.63 13.38
C GLU A 525 -1.62 23.06 14.85
N HIS A 526 -2.67 22.68 15.62
CA HIS A 526 -2.76 23.07 17.02
C HIS A 526 -1.69 22.35 17.86
N PRO A 527 -0.85 23.08 18.65
CA PRO A 527 0.29 22.49 19.38
C PRO A 527 -0.05 21.31 20.30
N ALA A 528 -1.30 21.32 20.81
CA ALA A 528 -1.79 20.27 21.72
C ALA A 528 -2.33 19.04 20.99
N VAL A 529 -2.57 19.10 19.68
CA VAL A 529 -3.19 18.01 18.93
C VAL A 529 -2.12 17.07 18.42
N SER A 530 -2.34 15.77 18.58
CA SER A 530 -1.52 14.71 18.01
C SER A 530 -2.06 14.22 16.67
N GLU A 531 -3.39 14.05 16.59
CA GLU A 531 -4.08 13.56 15.40
C GLU A 531 -5.58 13.88 15.49
N SER A 532 -6.22 14.00 14.35
CA SER A 532 -7.67 14.20 14.29
C SER A 532 -8.32 13.40 13.18
N ALA A 533 -9.63 13.15 13.33
CA ALA A 533 -10.48 12.59 12.29
C ALA A 533 -11.83 13.28 12.31
N ILE A 534 -12.30 13.71 11.12
CA ILE A 534 -13.57 14.38 10.94
C ILE A 534 -14.56 13.46 10.26
N VAL A 535 -15.79 13.44 10.76
CA VAL A 535 -16.93 12.77 10.14
C VAL A 535 -18.18 13.64 10.15
N GLY A 536 -19.07 13.38 9.20
CA GLY A 536 -20.41 13.96 9.22
C GLY A 536 -21.35 13.15 10.10
N PHE A 537 -22.27 13.84 10.76
CA PHE A 537 -23.41 13.22 11.43
C PHE A 537 -24.70 13.96 11.07
N PRO A 538 -25.89 13.30 11.12
CA PRO A 538 -27.17 13.91 10.78
C PRO A 538 -27.48 15.11 11.67
N HIS A 539 -27.96 16.22 11.07
CA HIS A 539 -28.33 17.45 11.76
C HIS A 539 -29.57 18.04 11.15
N ASP A 540 -30.59 18.38 11.96
CA ASP A 540 -31.93 18.77 11.53
C ASP A 540 -31.96 20.01 10.62
N ILE A 541 -31.02 20.95 10.81
CA ILE A 541 -31.01 22.23 10.07
C ILE A 541 -29.98 22.19 8.93
N LYS A 542 -28.80 21.60 9.14
CA LYS A 542 -27.66 21.63 8.21
C LYS A 542 -27.63 20.44 7.23
N GLY A 543 -28.53 19.47 7.40
CA GLY A 543 -28.48 18.17 6.77
C GLY A 543 -27.43 17.27 7.43
N ASN A 544 -26.16 17.67 7.37
CA ASN A 544 -25.09 17.11 8.19
C ASN A 544 -24.36 18.22 8.93
N ALA A 545 -23.79 17.84 10.08
CA ALA A 545 -22.90 18.68 10.87
C ALA A 545 -21.55 17.95 11.06
N LEU A 546 -20.53 18.67 11.49
CA LEU A 546 -19.17 18.15 11.63
C LEU A 546 -18.90 17.67 13.05
N TYR A 547 -18.41 16.42 13.17
CA TYR A 547 -17.96 15.84 14.42
C TYR A 547 -16.45 15.55 14.32
N GLY A 548 -15.66 16.18 15.20
CA GLY A 548 -14.22 15.98 15.29
C GLY A 548 -13.87 15.03 16.43
N TYR A 549 -13.14 13.98 16.11
CA TYR A 549 -12.44 13.12 17.08
C TYR A 549 -10.98 13.53 17.11
N VAL A 550 -10.49 13.94 18.28
CA VAL A 550 -9.16 14.56 18.43
C VAL A 550 -8.35 13.84 19.50
N THR A 551 -7.14 13.41 19.16
CA THR A 551 -6.17 12.89 20.12
C THR A 551 -5.19 13.97 20.51
N LEU A 552 -4.88 14.08 21.79
CA LEU A 552 -3.97 15.08 22.33
C LEU A 552 -2.56 14.54 22.51
N LYS A 553 -1.58 15.43 22.38
CA LYS A 553 -0.20 15.14 22.80
C LYS A 553 -0.15 15.07 24.32
N ASP A 554 0.65 14.14 24.84
CA ASP A 554 0.84 13.94 26.27
C ASP A 554 1.79 15.04 26.80
N VAL A 555 1.23 16.14 27.30
CA VAL A 555 2.01 17.31 27.77
C VAL A 555 1.71 17.65 29.24
N GLY A 556 1.50 16.64 30.09
CA GLY A 556 1.59 16.77 31.55
C GLY A 556 0.71 17.81 32.27
N GLU A 557 -0.12 18.58 31.56
CA GLU A 557 -1.00 19.61 32.14
C GLU A 557 -2.47 19.27 31.94
N SER A 558 -3.26 19.42 33.00
CA SER A 558 -4.73 19.36 32.93
C SER A 558 -5.24 20.54 32.10
N ARG A 559 -5.57 20.31 30.83
CA ARG A 559 -6.09 21.35 29.92
C ARG A 559 -7.59 21.47 30.03
N ASN A 560 -8.08 22.72 29.97
CA ASN A 560 -9.51 22.97 29.86
C ASN A 560 -10.00 22.61 28.45
N HIS A 561 -10.75 21.52 28.32
CA HIS A 561 -11.27 21.03 27.05
C HIS A 561 -12.17 22.03 26.32
N ASP A 562 -12.87 22.93 27.03
CA ASP A 562 -13.74 23.92 26.41
C ASP A 562 -12.93 25.03 25.74
N ASN A 563 -11.84 25.49 26.37
CA ASN A 563 -10.92 26.42 25.73
C ASN A 563 -10.27 25.79 24.49
N LEU A 564 -9.84 24.54 24.57
CA LEU A 564 -9.22 23.84 23.48
C LEU A 564 -10.18 23.65 22.27
N ARG A 565 -11.47 23.40 22.54
CA ARG A 565 -12.48 23.38 21.47
C ARG A 565 -12.63 24.74 20.78
N MET A 566 -12.59 25.83 21.53
CA MET A 566 -12.66 27.19 20.97
C MET A 566 -11.41 27.49 20.10
N GLU A 567 -10.23 27.17 20.58
CA GLU A 567 -8.96 27.36 19.86
C GLU A 567 -8.92 26.57 18.56
N ILE A 568 -9.32 25.29 18.58
CA ILE A 568 -9.43 24.44 17.39
C ILE A 568 -10.42 25.02 16.39
N ASN A 569 -11.62 25.41 16.84
CA ASN A 569 -12.61 26.01 15.94
C ASN A 569 -12.19 27.38 15.40
N GLN A 570 -11.36 28.12 16.13
CA GLN A 570 -10.77 29.37 15.63
C GLN A 570 -9.76 29.08 14.51
N LEU A 571 -8.86 28.11 14.69
CA LEU A 571 -7.94 27.69 13.64
C LEU A 571 -8.65 27.24 12.36
N ILE A 572 -9.69 26.42 12.49
CA ILE A 572 -10.51 26.00 11.35
C ILE A 572 -11.13 27.21 10.65
N THR A 573 -11.63 28.18 11.43
CA THR A 573 -12.23 29.38 10.87
C THR A 573 -11.22 30.22 10.10
N ASP A 574 -10.03 30.38 10.65
CA ASP A 574 -8.97 31.19 10.06
C ASP A 574 -8.38 30.54 8.79
N ARG A 575 -8.32 29.21 8.73
CA ARG A 575 -7.74 28.47 7.62
C ARG A 575 -8.73 28.15 6.50
N ILE A 576 -9.98 27.84 6.85
CA ILE A 576 -10.97 27.31 5.88
C ILE A 576 -12.20 28.23 5.83
N GLY A 577 -12.64 28.72 6.98
CA GLY A 577 -13.82 29.55 7.11
C GLY A 577 -14.84 28.99 8.11
N PRO A 578 -15.82 29.83 8.51
CA PRO A 578 -16.77 29.51 9.59
C PRO A 578 -17.71 28.33 9.26
N ILE A 579 -17.85 27.97 7.98
CA ILE A 579 -18.68 26.85 7.54
C ILE A 579 -18.13 25.50 7.98
N ALA A 580 -16.81 25.40 8.16
CA ALA A 580 -16.11 24.18 8.54
C ALA A 580 -15.96 24.01 10.06
N LYS A 581 -16.56 24.89 10.87
CA LYS A 581 -16.55 24.73 12.33
C LYS A 581 -17.16 23.42 12.77
N LEU A 582 -16.48 22.77 13.73
CA LEU A 582 -16.98 21.55 14.34
C LEU A 582 -18.17 21.85 15.25
N ASP A 583 -19.26 21.14 15.04
CA ASP A 583 -20.43 21.19 15.93
C ASP A 583 -20.19 20.38 17.19
N LYS A 584 -19.44 19.28 17.07
CA LYS A 584 -19.05 18.44 18.19
C LYS A 584 -17.55 18.12 18.13
N VAL A 585 -16.89 18.09 19.29
CA VAL A 585 -15.50 17.67 19.45
C VAL A 585 -15.42 16.69 20.61
N GLN A 586 -14.92 15.50 20.33
CA GLN A 586 -14.61 14.49 21.35
C GLN A 586 -13.09 14.30 21.41
N PHE A 587 -12.53 14.55 22.58
CA PHE A 587 -11.15 14.18 22.87
C PHE A 587 -11.08 12.69 23.22
N THR A 588 -10.19 11.96 22.58
CA THR A 588 -10.07 10.50 22.70
C THR A 588 -8.60 10.08 22.82
N GLU A 589 -8.35 8.95 23.45
CA GLU A 589 -6.99 8.40 23.64
C GLU A 589 -6.38 7.91 22.32
N GLY A 590 -7.21 7.57 21.33
CA GLY A 590 -6.77 7.11 20.03
C GLY A 590 -7.91 7.15 19.00
N LEU A 591 -7.58 6.90 17.73
CA LEU A 591 -8.53 6.74 16.65
C LEU A 591 -8.58 5.28 16.20
N PRO A 592 -9.76 4.74 15.80
CA PRO A 592 -9.85 3.39 15.27
C PRO A 592 -9.11 3.33 13.93
N LYS A 593 -8.06 2.52 13.88
CA LYS A 593 -7.20 2.40 12.71
C LYS A 593 -7.15 0.97 12.20
N THR A 594 -7.01 0.84 10.89
CA THR A 594 -6.56 -0.43 10.32
C THR A 594 -5.12 -0.70 10.77
N ARG A 595 -4.68 -1.93 10.63
CA ARG A 595 -3.30 -2.31 10.96
C ARG A 595 -2.25 -1.66 10.04
N SER A 596 -2.68 -1.13 8.88
CA SER A 596 -1.85 -0.27 8.02
C SER A 596 -1.81 1.21 8.47
N GLY A 597 -2.45 1.54 9.59
CA GLY A 597 -2.50 2.91 10.13
C GLY A 597 -3.62 3.78 9.60
N LYS A 598 -4.42 3.32 8.64
CA LYS A 598 -5.52 4.09 8.05
C LYS A 598 -6.68 4.23 9.03
N ILE A 599 -7.14 5.45 9.26
CA ILE A 599 -8.28 5.75 10.13
C ILE A 599 -9.58 5.15 9.53
N MET A 600 -10.32 4.45 10.35
CA MET A 600 -11.59 3.82 9.99
C MET A 600 -12.76 4.78 10.21
N ARG A 601 -12.85 5.83 9.38
CA ARG A 601 -13.90 6.88 9.48
C ARG A 601 -15.31 6.30 9.42
N ARG A 602 -15.51 5.18 8.74
CA ARG A 602 -16.80 4.48 8.73
C ARG A 602 -17.30 4.15 10.14
N ILE A 603 -16.42 3.69 11.02
CA ILE A 603 -16.74 3.36 12.42
C ILE A 603 -17.09 4.65 13.17
N LEU A 604 -16.24 5.67 13.05
CA LEU A 604 -16.46 6.97 13.69
C LEU A 604 -17.79 7.62 13.26
N ARG A 605 -18.12 7.51 11.97
CA ARG A 605 -19.39 8.04 11.41
C ARG A 605 -20.60 7.32 12.01
N LYS A 606 -20.54 5.98 12.11
CA LYS A 606 -21.62 5.18 12.73
C LYS A 606 -21.80 5.54 14.20
N ILE A 607 -20.71 5.72 14.93
CA ILE A 607 -20.77 6.16 16.34
C ILE A 607 -21.35 7.58 16.43
N ALA A 608 -20.90 8.52 15.59
CA ALA A 608 -21.41 9.90 15.57
C ALA A 608 -22.91 9.98 15.23
N ALA A 609 -23.41 9.06 14.39
CA ALA A 609 -24.81 8.93 14.01
C ALA A 609 -25.64 8.11 15.02
N ASN A 610 -25.05 7.62 16.11
CA ASN A 610 -25.66 6.72 17.10
C ASN A 610 -26.15 5.38 16.51
N GLU A 611 -25.45 4.85 15.49
CA GLU A 611 -25.72 3.58 14.82
C GLU A 611 -24.77 2.48 15.28
N ILE A 612 -24.61 2.32 16.60
CA ILE A 612 -23.59 1.47 17.24
C ILE A 612 -23.76 -0.01 16.88
N ASP A 613 -24.99 -0.48 16.68
CA ASP A 613 -25.28 -1.86 16.29
C ASP A 613 -24.87 -2.19 14.83
N GLN A 614 -24.45 -1.18 14.05
CA GLN A 614 -24.12 -1.31 12.64
C GLN A 614 -22.65 -1.02 12.31
N LEU A 615 -21.74 -1.15 13.26
CA LEU A 615 -20.33 -0.84 13.07
C LEU A 615 -19.66 -1.70 11.98
N GLY A 616 -20.23 -2.87 11.68
CA GLY A 616 -19.68 -3.82 10.71
C GLY A 616 -18.41 -4.50 11.21
N ASP A 617 -17.58 -4.98 10.29
CA ASP A 617 -16.35 -5.69 10.65
C ASP A 617 -15.32 -4.76 11.34
N THR A 618 -15.04 -5.05 12.61
CA THR A 618 -14.01 -4.40 13.43
C THR A 618 -12.78 -5.29 13.65
N SER A 619 -12.78 -6.52 13.11
CA SER A 619 -11.75 -7.52 13.34
C SER A 619 -10.38 -7.14 12.75
N THR A 620 -10.37 -6.20 11.80
CA THR A 620 -9.17 -5.70 11.13
C THR A 620 -8.53 -4.50 11.82
N LEU A 621 -9.09 -4.04 12.95
CA LEU A 621 -8.56 -2.90 13.69
C LEU A 621 -7.24 -3.22 14.38
N LEU A 622 -6.37 -2.22 14.42
CA LEU A 622 -5.12 -2.26 15.18
C LEU A 622 -5.39 -2.19 16.70
N ASN A 623 -6.39 -1.39 17.09
CA ASN A 623 -6.72 -1.01 18.45
C ASN A 623 -8.25 -1.08 18.67
N PRO A 624 -8.85 -2.28 18.66
CA PRO A 624 -10.31 -2.42 18.79
C PRO A 624 -10.88 -1.87 20.09
N GLU A 625 -10.09 -1.82 21.18
CA GLU A 625 -10.46 -1.25 22.48
C GLU A 625 -10.80 0.24 22.40
N VAL A 626 -10.19 0.98 21.47
CA VAL A 626 -10.46 2.40 21.27
C VAL A 626 -11.91 2.64 20.82
N VAL A 627 -12.51 1.72 20.10
CA VAL A 627 -13.91 1.83 19.65
C VAL A 627 -14.85 1.87 20.85
N GLN A 628 -14.67 0.99 21.83
CA GLN A 628 -15.50 0.99 23.03
C GLN A 628 -15.30 2.28 23.85
N HIS A 629 -14.04 2.71 24.00
CA HIS A 629 -13.75 3.97 24.69
C HIS A 629 -14.42 5.19 24.01
N ILE A 630 -14.45 5.23 22.68
CA ILE A 630 -15.14 6.30 21.94
C ILE A 630 -16.65 6.22 22.17
N ILE A 631 -17.26 5.03 22.12
CA ILE A 631 -18.69 4.82 22.35
C ILE A 631 -19.10 5.29 23.76
N ASP A 632 -18.34 4.90 24.77
CA ASP A 632 -18.64 5.23 26.18
C ASP A 632 -18.57 6.74 26.46
N ASN A 633 -17.87 7.51 25.62
CA ASN A 633 -17.65 8.95 25.75
C ASN A 633 -18.33 9.79 24.64
N VAL A 634 -19.31 9.24 23.90
CA VAL A 634 -20.09 9.98 22.89
C VAL A 634 -20.79 11.19 23.52
N LYS A 635 -20.70 12.37 22.86
CA LYS A 635 -21.29 13.63 23.31
C LYS A 635 -22.49 14.06 22.46
#